data_a49ecf0fc7a19bd95df791730209c1ed
#
_entry.id   a49ecf0fc7a19bd95df791730209c1ed
#
_cell.length_a   1.000
_cell.length_b   1.000
_cell.length_c   1.000
_cell.angle_alpha   90.00
_cell.angle_beta   90.00
_cell.angle_gamma   90.00
#
_symmetry.space_group_name_H-M   'P 1'
#
loop_
_entity.id
_entity.type
_entity.pdbx_description
1 polymer ?
#
loop_
_entity_poly.entity_id
_entity_poly.type
_entity_poly.pdbx_seq_one_letter_code
_entity_poly.pdbx_strand_id
1 'polypeptide(L)'
;MRLLFPFFFIIFMFQSFSFSQEWIIKNKWKISCGLVNKEALVINGKPKKTYSKNEFKVDGAIFKLNKGDVGKCKSDKKPTGGYKYSGRQEITHKLLPGKNIFEAEILTAGAPQYRSHFFQIHDGRSKGKPPSMVSVNKDWMIRNQHSIDCFKPNCKQLSYDAYLKPGERKNFKAEVEYKNKEKKISAKYYLDNELIIQHLNVPLDTKKTDGPYGPNRPYIKIGMYRIGDTGTTTFSYNKIVLKNKR
;
A
#
# COMPACT_ATOMS: atom_id res chain seq x y z
N MET A 1 0.84 -0.66 80.79
CA MET A 1 1.80 -0.15 79.81
C MET A 1 1.61 -0.93 78.51
N ARG A 2 0.84 -0.36 77.56
CA ARG A 2 0.57 -1.00 76.27
C ARG A 2 1.37 -0.23 75.20
N LEU A 3 2.36 -0.91 74.63
CA LEU A 3 3.12 -0.39 73.45
C LEU A 3 2.31 -0.57 72.18
N LEU A 4 1.91 0.55 71.56
CA LEU A 4 1.36 0.60 70.24
C LEU A 4 2.51 0.70 69.22
N PHE A 5 2.68 -0.35 68.40
CA PHE A 5 3.55 -0.30 67.22
C PHE A 5 2.82 0.35 66.06
N PRO A 6 3.35 1.39 65.43
CA PRO A 6 2.79 1.88 64.17
C PRO A 6 3.23 1.03 63.00
N PHE A 7 2.27 0.40 62.34
CA PHE A 7 2.47 -0.26 61.06
C PHE A 7 2.68 0.79 59.97
N PHE A 8 3.91 0.99 59.53
CA PHE A 8 4.20 1.77 58.33
C PHE A 8 3.85 0.91 57.08
N PHE A 9 2.72 1.24 56.42
CA PHE A 9 2.36 0.75 55.14
C PHE A 9 3.18 1.48 54.06
N ILE A 10 4.26 0.87 53.57
CA ILE A 10 5.01 1.37 52.43
C ILE A 10 4.22 0.97 51.18
N ILE A 11 3.45 1.93 50.63
CA ILE A 11 2.80 1.77 49.32
C ILE A 11 3.89 1.97 48.26
N PHE A 12 4.41 0.86 47.73
CA PHE A 12 5.20 0.87 46.50
C PHE A 12 4.27 1.23 45.35
N MET A 13 4.22 2.51 44.96
CA MET A 13 3.66 2.89 43.68
C MET A 13 4.56 2.36 42.58
N PHE A 14 4.21 1.22 42.01
CA PHE A 14 4.72 0.80 40.72
C PHE A 14 4.24 1.80 39.68
N GLN A 15 5.03 2.83 39.39
CA GLN A 15 4.88 3.61 38.19
C GLN A 15 5.22 2.68 37.01
N SER A 16 4.18 2.14 36.40
CA SER A 16 4.31 1.47 35.12
C SER A 16 4.78 2.49 34.10
N PHE A 17 6.08 2.52 33.84
CA PHE A 17 6.64 3.24 32.70
C PHE A 17 6.09 2.59 31.42
N SER A 18 4.98 3.11 30.95
CA SER A 18 4.49 2.80 29.60
C SER A 18 5.49 3.41 28.63
N PHE A 19 6.43 2.59 28.14
CA PHE A 19 7.26 2.97 27.01
C PHE A 19 6.34 3.14 25.80
N SER A 20 5.94 4.37 25.53
CA SER A 20 5.25 4.72 24.30
C SER A 20 6.23 4.47 23.15
N GLN A 21 6.03 3.35 22.45
CA GLN A 21 6.82 3.04 21.27
C GLN A 21 6.59 4.14 20.21
N GLU A 22 7.65 4.90 19.91
CA GLU A 22 7.59 5.93 18.89
C GLU A 22 7.36 5.39 17.49
N TRP A 23 6.59 6.14 16.70
CA TRP A 23 6.42 5.89 15.28
C TRP A 23 7.67 6.34 14.51
N ILE A 24 8.28 5.43 13.76
CA ILE A 24 9.41 5.74 12.90
C ILE A 24 8.90 6.02 11.49
N ILE A 25 9.13 7.24 11.00
CA ILE A 25 8.77 7.64 9.64
C ILE A 25 9.69 6.96 8.64
N LYS A 26 9.09 6.30 7.63
CA LYS A 26 9.78 5.59 6.55
C LYS A 26 9.26 6.11 5.20
N ASN A 27 10.03 6.92 4.50
CA ASN A 27 9.60 7.50 3.22
C ASN A 27 10.61 7.31 2.09
N LYS A 28 11.45 6.27 2.17
CA LYS A 28 12.39 5.90 1.12
C LYS A 28 11.80 4.81 0.22
N TRP A 29 11.62 5.11 -1.04
CA TRP A 29 10.92 4.29 -2.02
C TRP A 29 11.82 3.89 -3.18
N LYS A 30 11.44 2.83 -3.91
CA LYS A 30 12.07 2.37 -5.15
C LYS A 30 11.06 2.37 -6.29
N ILE A 31 11.51 2.65 -7.51
CA ILE A 31 10.66 2.48 -8.70
C ILE A 31 10.48 0.98 -8.98
N SER A 32 9.23 0.58 -9.23
CA SER A 32 8.88 -0.80 -9.61
C SER A 32 9.04 -0.99 -11.11
N CYS A 33 9.87 -1.96 -11.53
CA CYS A 33 10.06 -2.41 -12.92
C CYS A 33 10.61 -1.40 -13.92
N GLY A 34 10.71 -0.11 -13.61
CA GLY A 34 11.21 0.95 -14.45
C GLY A 34 10.18 1.99 -14.85
N LEU A 35 10.63 3.03 -15.55
CA LEU A 35 9.77 4.09 -16.06
C LEU A 35 9.15 3.68 -17.39
N VAL A 36 7.84 3.92 -17.52
CA VAL A 36 7.10 3.67 -18.78
C VAL A 36 7.51 4.68 -19.84
N ASN A 37 7.50 5.96 -19.46
CA ASN A 37 7.96 7.09 -20.27
C ASN A 37 8.51 8.19 -19.36
N LYS A 38 9.02 9.30 -19.94
CA LYS A 38 9.64 10.40 -19.20
C LYS A 38 8.66 11.19 -18.31
N GLU A 39 7.37 11.15 -18.62
CA GLU A 39 6.31 11.87 -17.90
C GLU A 39 5.53 10.98 -16.94
N ALA A 40 5.76 9.67 -16.99
CA ALA A 40 4.96 8.69 -16.23
C ALA A 40 5.06 8.86 -14.70
N LEU A 41 6.12 9.50 -14.22
CA LEU A 41 6.38 9.63 -12.78
C LEU A 41 6.99 11.01 -12.45
N VAL A 42 6.28 11.76 -11.62
CA VAL A 42 6.77 12.98 -10.98
C VAL A 42 6.90 12.72 -9.48
N ILE A 43 8.04 13.04 -8.88
CA ILE A 43 8.32 12.88 -7.45
C ILE A 43 8.70 14.24 -6.86
N ASN A 44 8.00 14.64 -5.81
CA ASN A 44 8.20 15.92 -5.12
C ASN A 44 8.25 17.11 -6.10
N GLY A 45 7.29 17.13 -7.05
CA GLY A 45 7.19 18.16 -8.07
C GLY A 45 8.19 18.09 -9.24
N LYS A 46 9.10 17.09 -9.25
CA LYS A 46 10.13 16.96 -10.30
C LYS A 46 9.93 15.68 -11.12
N PRO A 47 9.94 15.77 -12.49
CA PRO A 47 9.87 14.58 -13.34
C PRO A 47 11.05 13.64 -13.07
N LYS A 48 10.74 12.35 -12.92
CA LYS A 48 11.75 11.29 -12.77
C LYS A 48 12.19 10.85 -14.17
N LYS A 49 13.32 11.38 -14.64
CA LYS A 49 13.81 11.14 -16.01
C LYS A 49 14.52 9.80 -16.20
N THR A 50 15.07 9.23 -15.12
CA THR A 50 15.84 7.99 -15.17
C THR A 50 15.33 6.98 -14.16
N TYR A 51 15.37 5.70 -14.55
CA TYR A 51 15.15 4.59 -13.64
C TYR A 51 16.35 4.46 -12.70
N SER A 52 16.08 4.33 -11.42
CA SER A 52 17.09 4.01 -10.41
C SER A 52 16.60 2.91 -9.50
N LYS A 53 17.47 1.94 -9.21
CA LYS A 53 17.22 0.92 -8.18
C LYS A 53 17.42 1.46 -6.76
N ASN A 54 18.06 2.62 -6.63
CA ASN A 54 18.32 3.25 -5.34
C ASN A 54 17.03 3.81 -4.73
N GLU A 55 16.97 3.83 -3.42
CA GLU A 55 15.88 4.43 -2.68
C GLU A 55 15.92 5.96 -2.77
N PHE A 56 14.76 6.58 -2.79
CA PHE A 56 14.60 8.03 -2.81
C PHE A 56 13.44 8.45 -1.89
N LYS A 57 13.55 9.66 -1.35
CA LYS A 57 12.51 10.24 -0.50
C LYS A 57 11.30 10.63 -1.34
N VAL A 58 10.09 10.34 -0.84
CA VAL A 58 8.82 10.68 -1.50
C VAL A 58 7.87 11.31 -0.49
N ASP A 59 7.56 12.58 -0.69
CA ASP A 59 6.55 13.31 0.06
C ASP A 59 5.28 13.53 -0.79
N GLY A 60 5.43 13.49 -2.12
CA GLY A 60 4.37 13.52 -3.10
C GLY A 60 4.77 12.84 -4.40
N ALA A 61 3.82 12.25 -5.12
CA ALA A 61 4.05 11.55 -6.38
C ALA A 61 2.87 11.69 -7.33
N ILE A 62 3.16 11.87 -8.63
CA ILE A 62 2.15 11.82 -9.69
C ILE A 62 2.52 10.68 -10.63
N PHE A 63 1.58 9.77 -10.85
CA PHE A 63 1.67 8.66 -11.77
C PHE A 63 0.73 8.91 -12.93
N LYS A 64 1.27 9.02 -14.15
CA LYS A 64 0.53 9.28 -15.37
C LYS A 64 0.78 8.16 -16.37
N LEU A 65 -0.26 7.59 -16.91
CA LEU A 65 -0.20 6.66 -18.04
C LEU A 65 -1.05 7.19 -19.18
N ASN A 66 -0.41 7.40 -20.31
CA ASN A 66 -1.10 7.80 -21.55
C ASN A 66 -1.70 6.56 -22.23
N LYS A 67 -2.62 6.80 -23.18
CA LYS A 67 -3.09 5.73 -24.08
C LYS A 67 -1.89 5.08 -24.77
N GLY A 68 -1.88 3.74 -24.84
CA GLY A 68 -0.80 2.97 -25.45
C GLY A 68 0.42 2.72 -24.52
N ASP A 69 0.51 3.35 -23.35
CA ASP A 69 1.62 3.09 -22.43
C ASP A 69 1.59 1.65 -21.89
N VAL A 70 2.70 0.94 -22.10
CA VAL A 70 2.90 -0.44 -21.65
C VAL A 70 3.90 -0.45 -20.49
N GLY A 71 3.58 -1.18 -19.42
CA GLY A 71 4.46 -1.35 -18.29
C GLY A 71 5.78 -2.04 -18.62
N LYS A 72 6.82 -1.82 -17.81
CA LYS A 72 8.16 -2.42 -17.98
C LYS A 72 8.36 -3.75 -17.25
N CYS A 73 7.39 -4.21 -16.44
CA CYS A 73 7.45 -5.55 -15.86
C CYS A 73 7.24 -6.62 -16.94
N LYS A 74 7.87 -7.76 -16.80
CA LYS A 74 7.70 -8.90 -17.75
C LYS A 74 6.23 -9.30 -17.91
N SER A 75 5.45 -9.22 -16.84
CA SER A 75 4.01 -9.51 -16.83
C SER A 75 3.16 -8.54 -17.65
N ASP A 76 3.61 -7.31 -17.85
CA ASP A 76 2.82 -6.24 -18.46
C ASP A 76 2.67 -6.43 -19.98
N LYS A 77 3.54 -7.25 -20.58
CA LYS A 77 3.52 -7.60 -22.01
C LYS A 77 2.57 -8.74 -22.33
N LYS A 78 1.91 -9.33 -21.32
CA LYS A 78 0.97 -10.44 -21.49
C LYS A 78 -0.46 -9.93 -21.49
N PRO A 79 -1.36 -10.53 -22.28
CA PRO A 79 -2.79 -10.23 -22.21
C PRO A 79 -3.32 -10.41 -20.78
N THR A 80 -4.09 -9.45 -20.30
CA THR A 80 -4.67 -9.48 -18.96
C THR A 80 -6.10 -8.96 -19.03
N GLY A 81 -7.06 -9.75 -18.53
CA GLY A 81 -8.46 -9.35 -18.49
C GLY A 81 -9.08 -9.04 -19.85
N GLY A 82 -8.64 -9.72 -20.91
CA GLY A 82 -9.10 -9.48 -22.30
C GLY A 82 -8.37 -8.32 -23.00
N TYR A 83 -7.46 -7.63 -22.32
CA TYR A 83 -6.68 -6.53 -22.90
C TYR A 83 -5.28 -7.00 -23.28
N LYS A 84 -4.80 -6.56 -24.45
CA LYS A 84 -3.52 -6.97 -25.02
C LYS A 84 -2.33 -6.64 -24.12
N TYR A 85 -2.38 -5.48 -23.44
CA TYR A 85 -1.33 -4.99 -22.58
C TYR A 85 -1.89 -4.31 -21.32
N SER A 86 -1.09 -4.27 -20.28
CA SER A 86 -1.35 -3.50 -19.08
C SER A 86 -0.31 -2.38 -18.92
N GLY A 87 -0.75 -1.19 -18.53
CA GLY A 87 0.12 -0.09 -18.17
C GLY A 87 0.46 -0.13 -16.68
N ARG A 88 1.73 0.15 -16.33
CA ARG A 88 2.16 0.17 -14.93
C ARG A 88 3.22 1.22 -14.69
N GLN A 89 2.94 2.11 -13.74
CA GLN A 89 3.92 2.99 -13.14
C GLN A 89 3.71 3.00 -11.63
N GLU A 90 4.65 2.46 -10.88
CA GLU A 90 4.52 2.24 -9.44
C GLU A 90 5.85 2.47 -8.71
N ILE A 91 5.76 2.82 -7.44
CA ILE A 91 6.88 2.81 -6.49
C ILE A 91 6.59 1.81 -5.37
N THR A 92 7.64 1.28 -4.77
CA THR A 92 7.57 0.23 -3.75
C THR A 92 8.30 0.62 -2.49
N HIS A 93 7.78 0.15 -1.36
CA HIS A 93 8.44 0.24 -0.06
C HIS A 93 8.35 -1.10 0.67
N LYS A 94 9.45 -1.50 1.32
CA LYS A 94 9.49 -2.71 2.14
C LYS A 94 8.52 -2.60 3.31
N LEU A 95 7.71 -3.63 3.53
CA LEU A 95 6.88 -3.77 4.72
C LEU A 95 7.73 -4.28 5.88
N LEU A 96 7.70 -3.59 7.00
CA LEU A 96 8.44 -3.96 8.21
C LEU A 96 7.55 -4.77 9.17
N PRO A 97 8.13 -5.66 9.97
CA PRO A 97 7.39 -6.34 11.04
C PRO A 97 6.71 -5.33 11.99
N GLY A 98 5.55 -5.70 12.52
CA GLY A 98 4.73 -4.85 13.37
C GLY A 98 3.69 -4.04 12.59
N LYS A 99 3.21 -2.96 13.18
CA LYS A 99 2.18 -2.10 12.62
C LYS A 99 2.79 -1.05 11.68
N ASN A 100 2.32 -1.02 10.44
CA ASN A 100 2.70 -0.03 9.43
C ASN A 100 1.46 0.79 9.08
N ILE A 101 1.61 2.11 8.97
CA ILE A 101 0.55 3.01 8.55
C ILE A 101 1.04 3.79 7.33
N PHE A 102 0.34 3.64 6.22
CA PHE A 102 0.47 4.47 5.04
C PHE A 102 -0.67 5.48 5.01
N GLU A 103 -0.36 6.73 4.76
CA GLU A 103 -1.32 7.83 4.62
C GLU A 103 -0.94 8.67 3.40
N ALA A 104 -1.94 9.07 2.61
CA ALA A 104 -1.76 10.00 1.51
C ALA A 104 -3.09 10.67 1.14
N GLU A 105 -3.01 11.90 0.68
CA GLU A 105 -4.11 12.56 -0.03
C GLU A 105 -4.05 12.16 -1.50
N ILE A 106 -5.11 11.56 -2.04
CA ILE A 106 -5.18 11.07 -3.42
C ILE A 106 -6.12 11.96 -4.23
N LEU A 107 -5.65 12.32 -5.43
CA LEU A 107 -6.43 13.00 -6.47
C LEU A 107 -6.30 12.21 -7.77
N THR A 108 -7.40 11.94 -8.44
CA THR A 108 -7.42 11.27 -9.74
C THR A 108 -7.83 12.24 -10.85
N ALA A 109 -7.39 11.95 -12.07
CA ALA A 109 -7.79 12.70 -13.25
C ALA A 109 -7.76 11.83 -14.51
N GLY A 110 -8.47 12.26 -15.55
CA GLY A 110 -8.46 11.64 -16.87
C GLY A 110 -9.52 10.57 -17.06
N ALA A 111 -9.28 9.64 -17.98
CA ALA A 111 -10.24 8.63 -18.37
C ALA A 111 -10.29 7.46 -17.38
N PRO A 112 -11.48 6.94 -17.04
CA PRO A 112 -11.60 5.73 -16.26
C PRO A 112 -11.11 4.54 -17.08
N GLN A 113 -10.58 3.54 -16.40
CA GLN A 113 -10.10 2.30 -17.00
C GLN A 113 -10.98 1.14 -16.54
N TYR A 114 -10.91 0.01 -17.22
CA TYR A 114 -11.57 -1.20 -16.73
C TYR A 114 -11.21 -1.46 -15.26
N ARG A 115 -9.91 -1.26 -14.93
CA ARG A 115 -9.40 -1.35 -13.56
C ARG A 115 -8.07 -0.61 -13.42
N SER A 116 -7.91 0.12 -12.33
CA SER A 116 -6.64 0.74 -11.95
C SER A 116 -6.34 0.45 -10.49
N HIS A 117 -5.31 -0.40 -10.25
CA HIS A 117 -4.83 -0.64 -8.88
C HIS A 117 -3.97 0.52 -8.45
N PHE A 118 -4.25 1.07 -7.27
CA PHE A 118 -3.54 2.23 -6.75
C PHE A 118 -2.79 1.95 -5.44
N PHE A 119 -3.16 0.88 -4.72
CA PHE A 119 -2.45 0.40 -3.54
C PHE A 119 -2.41 -1.14 -3.55
N GLN A 120 -1.25 -1.71 -3.23
CA GLN A 120 -1.07 -3.16 -3.22
C GLN A 120 -0.16 -3.57 -2.06
N ILE A 121 -0.44 -4.72 -1.46
CA ILE A 121 0.47 -5.43 -0.56
C ILE A 121 0.92 -6.71 -1.25
N HIS A 122 2.22 -6.86 -1.41
CA HIS A 122 2.85 -8.04 -1.96
C HIS A 122 3.49 -8.87 -0.86
N ASP A 123 3.45 -10.18 -1.01
CA ASP A 123 4.08 -11.15 -0.11
C ASP A 123 5.56 -11.44 -0.43
N GLY A 124 6.10 -10.78 -1.45
CA GLY A 124 7.47 -10.98 -1.93
C GLY A 124 7.59 -12.00 -3.04
N ARG A 125 6.49 -12.64 -3.47
CA ARG A 125 6.51 -13.56 -4.63
C ARG A 125 6.81 -12.81 -5.93
N SER A 126 7.55 -13.46 -6.83
CA SER A 126 7.76 -12.97 -8.20
C SER A 126 6.58 -13.27 -9.12
N LYS A 127 5.77 -14.26 -8.78
CA LYS A 127 4.64 -14.76 -9.58
C LYS A 127 3.39 -14.89 -8.70
N GLY A 128 2.25 -14.60 -9.28
CA GLY A 128 0.96 -14.70 -8.62
C GLY A 128 0.31 -13.34 -8.31
N LYS A 129 -0.90 -13.39 -7.80
CA LYS A 129 -1.65 -12.19 -7.40
C LYS A 129 -1.17 -11.74 -6.02
N PRO A 130 -1.02 -10.44 -5.77
CA PRO A 130 -0.76 -9.91 -4.44
C PRO A 130 -1.84 -10.35 -3.44
N PRO A 131 -1.50 -10.59 -2.17
CA PRO A 131 -2.49 -10.91 -1.16
C PRO A 131 -3.55 -9.82 -0.98
N SER A 132 -3.21 -8.57 -1.25
CA SER A 132 -4.18 -7.48 -1.23
C SER A 132 -3.91 -6.46 -2.33
N MET A 133 -4.96 -6.07 -3.05
CA MET A 133 -4.94 -5.01 -4.05
C MET A 133 -6.19 -4.14 -3.91
N VAL A 134 -6.00 -2.84 -3.81
CA VAL A 134 -7.08 -1.85 -3.85
C VAL A 134 -7.06 -1.16 -5.20
N SER A 135 -8.20 -1.12 -5.86
CA SER A 135 -8.35 -0.59 -7.22
C SER A 135 -9.58 0.28 -7.35
N VAL A 136 -9.64 1.07 -8.40
CA VAL A 136 -10.89 1.65 -8.91
C VAL A 136 -11.28 0.96 -10.21
N ASN A 137 -12.59 0.85 -10.44
CA ASN A 137 -13.17 0.35 -11.69
C ASN A 137 -13.46 1.50 -12.68
N LYS A 138 -14.15 1.17 -13.78
CA LYS A 138 -14.57 2.15 -14.81
C LYS A 138 -15.44 3.30 -14.28
N ASP A 139 -16.09 3.13 -13.14
CA ASP A 139 -16.96 4.14 -12.52
C ASP A 139 -16.26 4.87 -11.37
N TRP A 140 -14.94 4.73 -11.26
CA TRP A 140 -14.10 5.25 -10.16
C TRP A 140 -14.46 4.70 -8.77
N MET A 141 -15.27 3.65 -8.73
CA MET A 141 -15.64 2.98 -7.48
C MET A 141 -14.49 2.13 -6.98
N ILE A 142 -14.19 2.23 -5.69
CA ILE A 142 -13.15 1.43 -5.05
C ILE A 142 -13.57 -0.04 -4.99
N ARG A 143 -12.64 -0.92 -5.35
CA ARG A 143 -12.80 -2.37 -5.32
C ARG A 143 -11.63 -3.02 -4.65
N ASN A 144 -11.95 -4.01 -3.83
CA ASN A 144 -10.98 -4.90 -3.23
C ASN A 144 -10.70 -6.06 -4.19
N GLN A 145 -9.42 -6.28 -4.47
CA GLN A 145 -8.94 -7.50 -5.11
C GLN A 145 -7.90 -8.16 -4.23
N HIS A 146 -7.96 -9.47 -4.16
CA HIS A 146 -7.06 -10.28 -3.34
C HIS A 146 -6.65 -11.54 -4.11
N SER A 147 -5.62 -12.21 -3.64
CA SER A 147 -5.21 -13.50 -4.18
C SER A 147 -6.31 -14.55 -3.93
N ILE A 148 -6.23 -15.64 -4.69
CA ILE A 148 -7.10 -16.81 -4.46
C ILE A 148 -6.98 -17.39 -3.06
N ASP A 149 -5.85 -17.12 -2.37
CA ASP A 149 -5.59 -17.59 -1.01
C ASP A 149 -6.18 -16.66 0.09
N CYS A 150 -6.83 -15.56 -0.32
CA CYS A 150 -7.52 -14.64 0.58
C CYS A 150 -9.02 -14.99 0.56
N PHE A 151 -9.40 -15.96 1.38
CA PHE A 151 -10.78 -16.45 1.45
C PHE A 151 -11.64 -15.62 2.39
N LYS A 152 -12.96 -15.59 2.12
CA LYS A 152 -13.93 -15.12 3.10
C LYS A 152 -13.86 -16.03 4.34
N PRO A 153 -13.90 -15.46 5.55
CA PRO A 153 -14.15 -14.05 5.91
C PRO A 153 -12.91 -13.16 5.97
N ASN A 154 -11.72 -13.66 5.59
CA ASN A 154 -10.44 -12.96 5.78
C ASN A 154 -10.28 -11.70 4.92
N CYS A 155 -11.01 -11.60 3.79
CA CYS A 155 -10.97 -10.44 2.92
C CYS A 155 -12.39 -9.96 2.64
N LYS A 156 -12.72 -8.78 3.12
CA LYS A 156 -14.05 -8.20 3.01
C LYS A 156 -13.98 -6.75 2.57
N GLN A 157 -14.79 -6.40 1.58
CA GLN A 157 -15.14 -5.01 1.30
C GLN A 157 -16.35 -4.66 2.17
N LEU A 158 -16.24 -3.58 2.93
CA LEU A 158 -17.23 -3.16 3.90
C LEU A 158 -18.14 -2.04 3.36
N SER A 159 -17.57 -1.13 2.54
CA SER A 159 -18.30 -0.10 1.82
C SER A 159 -18.26 -0.36 0.33
N TYR A 160 -19.40 -0.26 -0.35
CA TYR A 160 -19.52 -0.35 -1.81
C TYR A 160 -19.69 1.03 -2.44
N ASP A 161 -19.87 2.08 -1.63
CA ASP A 161 -20.09 3.46 -2.08
C ASP A 161 -18.85 4.35 -1.98
N ALA A 162 -17.69 3.73 -1.87
CA ALA A 162 -16.42 4.44 -1.83
C ALA A 162 -15.90 4.71 -3.26
N TYR A 163 -15.62 5.99 -3.55
CA TYR A 163 -15.19 6.45 -4.87
C TYR A 163 -13.93 7.31 -4.78
N LEU A 164 -13.09 7.24 -5.83
CA LEU A 164 -12.00 8.20 -6.10
C LEU A 164 -12.33 8.95 -7.39
N LYS A 165 -13.39 9.76 -7.39
CA LYS A 165 -13.83 10.48 -8.58
C LYS A 165 -12.79 11.51 -9.04
N PRO A 166 -12.65 11.74 -10.36
CA PRO A 166 -11.74 12.74 -10.89
C PRO A 166 -12.03 14.14 -10.32
N GLY A 167 -10.96 14.84 -9.95
CA GLY A 167 -11.06 16.18 -9.38
C GLY A 167 -11.36 16.22 -7.86
N GLU A 168 -11.78 15.11 -7.26
CA GLU A 168 -12.03 15.04 -5.82
C GLU A 168 -10.77 14.57 -5.07
N ARG A 169 -10.41 15.30 -4.02
CA ARG A 169 -9.33 14.90 -3.11
C ARG A 169 -9.90 13.99 -2.03
N LYS A 170 -9.23 12.88 -1.78
CA LYS A 170 -9.60 11.90 -0.76
C LYS A 170 -8.41 11.53 0.11
N ASN A 171 -8.61 11.44 1.41
CA ASN A 171 -7.60 10.95 2.33
C ASN A 171 -7.66 9.43 2.38
N PHE A 172 -6.63 8.78 1.88
CA PHE A 172 -6.50 7.32 1.93
C PHE A 172 -5.53 6.93 3.03
N LYS A 173 -5.95 5.98 3.88
CA LYS A 173 -5.10 5.38 4.91
C LYS A 173 -5.14 3.86 4.79
N ALA A 174 -3.95 3.24 4.88
CA ALA A 174 -3.81 1.79 5.02
C ALA A 174 -3.07 1.47 6.33
N GLU A 175 -3.73 0.76 7.22
CA GLU A 175 -3.10 0.18 8.42
C GLU A 175 -2.77 -1.27 8.12
N VAL A 176 -1.49 -1.63 8.19
CA VAL A 176 -1.01 -2.97 7.85
C VAL A 176 -0.20 -3.53 9.00
N GLU A 177 -0.70 -4.58 9.62
CA GLU A 177 0.05 -5.36 10.61
C GLU A 177 0.74 -6.55 9.91
N TYR A 178 2.07 -6.60 9.98
CA TYR A 178 2.85 -7.72 9.48
C TYR A 178 3.39 -8.57 10.62
N LYS A 179 2.82 -9.76 10.79
CA LYS A 179 3.22 -10.77 11.76
C LYS A 179 4.29 -11.67 11.16
N ASN A 180 5.55 -11.27 11.30
CA ASN A 180 6.67 -11.94 10.62
C ASN A 180 6.84 -13.42 11.02
N LYS A 181 6.67 -13.75 12.29
CA LYS A 181 6.78 -15.15 12.77
C LYS A 181 5.69 -16.04 12.18
N GLU A 182 4.46 -15.55 12.12
CA GLU A 182 3.30 -16.27 11.58
C GLU A 182 3.21 -16.23 10.05
N LYS A 183 4.01 -15.37 9.39
CA LYS A 183 3.92 -15.08 7.94
C LYS A 183 2.51 -14.69 7.52
N LYS A 184 1.89 -13.79 8.28
CA LYS A 184 0.54 -13.28 8.03
C LYS A 184 0.53 -11.76 7.99
N ILE A 185 -0.45 -11.21 7.28
CA ILE A 185 -0.79 -9.79 7.31
C ILE A 185 -2.25 -9.60 7.71
N SER A 186 -2.51 -8.51 8.42
CA SER A 186 -3.85 -7.92 8.54
C SER A 186 -3.79 -6.50 8.00
N ALA A 187 -4.80 -6.08 7.25
CA ALA A 187 -4.85 -4.74 6.68
C ALA A 187 -6.24 -4.14 6.80
N LYS A 188 -6.31 -2.86 7.09
CA LYS A 188 -7.52 -2.05 7.10
C LYS A 188 -7.28 -0.85 6.20
N TYR A 189 -8.23 -0.57 5.32
CA TYR A 189 -8.17 0.56 4.41
C TYR A 189 -9.30 1.52 4.69
N TYR A 190 -8.95 2.78 4.74
CA TYR A 190 -9.88 3.86 5.06
C TYR A 190 -9.86 4.89 3.93
N LEU A 191 -11.01 5.47 3.65
CA LEU A 191 -11.18 6.64 2.81
C LEU A 191 -11.90 7.71 3.62
N ASP A 192 -11.30 8.90 3.74
CA ASP A 192 -11.81 9.99 4.57
C ASP A 192 -12.19 9.55 6.00
N ASN A 193 -11.35 8.69 6.60
CA ASN A 193 -11.50 8.03 7.90
C ASN A 193 -12.59 6.95 8.00
N GLU A 194 -13.37 6.69 6.96
CA GLU A 194 -14.30 5.58 6.91
C GLU A 194 -13.58 4.27 6.57
N LEU A 195 -13.82 3.20 7.33
CA LEU A 195 -13.28 1.88 7.08
C LEU A 195 -14.01 1.23 5.90
N ILE A 196 -13.32 1.06 4.76
CA ILE A 196 -13.92 0.58 3.51
C ILE A 196 -13.58 -0.88 3.18
N ILE A 197 -12.40 -1.35 3.59
CA ILE A 197 -11.92 -2.71 3.30
C ILE A 197 -11.14 -3.24 4.51
N GLN A 198 -11.30 -4.54 4.78
CA GLN A 198 -10.57 -5.22 5.84
C GLN A 198 -10.07 -6.59 5.38
N HIS A 199 -8.82 -6.89 5.71
CA HIS A 199 -8.20 -8.20 5.61
C HIS A 199 -7.71 -8.63 6.97
N LEU A 200 -7.97 -9.87 7.38
CA LEU A 200 -7.56 -10.39 8.69
C LEU A 200 -6.74 -11.67 8.52
N ASN A 201 -5.52 -11.66 9.08
CA ASN A 201 -4.64 -12.82 9.16
C ASN A 201 -4.44 -13.56 7.84
N VAL A 202 -4.32 -12.82 6.73
CA VAL A 202 -4.08 -13.37 5.40
C VAL A 202 -2.69 -14.00 5.36
N PRO A 203 -2.56 -15.28 5.03
CA PRO A 203 -1.27 -15.93 4.95
C PRO A 203 -0.44 -15.36 3.78
N LEU A 204 0.86 -15.21 4.01
CA LEU A 204 1.83 -14.86 2.98
C LEU A 204 2.42 -16.14 2.41
N ASP A 205 2.45 -16.27 1.10
CA ASP A 205 3.17 -17.36 0.47
C ASP A 205 4.68 -17.05 0.50
N THR A 206 5.41 -17.89 1.21
CA THR A 206 6.85 -17.73 1.37
C THR A 206 7.67 -18.55 0.39
N LYS A 207 7.02 -19.28 -0.53
CA LYS A 207 7.69 -20.15 -1.50
C LYS A 207 8.19 -19.34 -2.70
N LYS A 208 9.50 -19.22 -2.85
CA LYS A 208 10.23 -18.62 -4.00
C LYS A 208 9.95 -17.15 -4.25
N THR A 209 10.90 -16.32 -3.94
CA THR A 209 10.73 -14.88 -4.00
C THR A 209 11.90 -14.17 -4.69
N ASP A 210 11.59 -13.56 -5.82
CA ASP A 210 12.46 -12.63 -6.55
C ASP A 210 11.98 -11.18 -6.39
N GLY A 211 11.33 -10.88 -5.26
CA GLY A 211 10.81 -9.54 -4.99
C GLY A 211 11.92 -8.49 -4.88
N PRO A 212 11.60 -7.20 -5.03
CA PRO A 212 12.59 -6.11 -5.07
C PRO A 212 13.39 -5.95 -3.77
N TYR A 213 12.99 -6.63 -2.71
CA TYR A 213 13.64 -6.59 -1.40
C TYR A 213 14.23 -7.93 -0.96
N GLY A 214 14.29 -8.90 -1.87
CA GLY A 214 14.81 -10.26 -1.62
C GLY A 214 13.75 -11.24 -1.11
N PRO A 215 14.15 -12.48 -0.81
CA PRO A 215 13.25 -13.56 -0.46
C PRO A 215 12.41 -13.26 0.78
N ASN A 216 11.13 -13.66 0.73
CA ASN A 216 10.20 -13.62 1.86
C ASN A 216 10.05 -12.23 2.52
N ARG A 217 10.24 -11.17 1.75
CA ARG A 217 10.11 -9.79 2.24
C ARG A 217 8.90 -9.12 1.63
N PRO A 218 7.78 -9.04 2.36
CA PRO A 218 6.59 -8.36 1.87
C PRO A 218 6.88 -6.87 1.67
N TYR A 219 6.13 -6.27 0.75
CA TYR A 219 6.27 -4.86 0.40
C TYR A 219 4.95 -4.28 -0.06
N ILE A 220 4.82 -2.98 0.07
CA ILE A 220 3.69 -2.24 -0.48
C ILE A 220 4.08 -1.61 -1.82
N LYS A 221 3.08 -1.37 -2.66
CA LYS A 221 3.17 -0.56 -3.86
C LYS A 221 2.10 0.51 -3.85
N ILE A 222 2.48 1.69 -4.32
CA ILE A 222 1.54 2.75 -4.67
C ILE A 222 1.82 3.20 -6.10
N GLY A 223 0.84 3.81 -6.72
CA GLY A 223 0.95 4.29 -8.08
C GLY A 223 -0.23 3.86 -8.92
N MET A 224 0.02 3.41 -10.13
CA MET A 224 -1.02 2.97 -11.03
C MET A 224 -0.60 1.67 -11.75
N TYR A 225 -1.40 0.61 -11.58
CA TYR A 225 -1.38 -0.56 -12.43
C TYR A 225 -2.72 -0.68 -13.15
N ARG A 226 -2.73 -0.32 -14.41
CA ARG A 226 -3.90 -0.17 -15.26
C ARG A 226 -4.15 -1.42 -16.07
N ILE A 227 -5.41 -1.88 -16.10
CA ILE A 227 -5.94 -2.86 -17.04
C ILE A 227 -6.97 -2.15 -17.91
N GLY A 228 -6.79 -2.15 -19.21
CA GLY A 228 -7.54 -1.36 -20.15
C GLY A 228 -6.72 -0.19 -20.70
N ASP A 229 -7.20 0.42 -21.76
CA ASP A 229 -6.51 1.49 -22.47
C ASP A 229 -7.53 2.47 -23.10
N THR A 230 -8.39 3.07 -22.27
CA THR A 230 -9.44 3.98 -22.73
C THR A 230 -8.93 5.41 -22.90
N GLY A 231 -7.75 5.75 -22.36
CA GLY A 231 -7.20 7.09 -22.44
C GLY A 231 -6.11 7.34 -21.41
N THR A 232 -5.75 8.60 -21.23
CA THR A 232 -4.80 9.02 -20.19
C THR A 232 -5.47 8.98 -18.82
N THR A 233 -4.78 8.41 -17.85
CA THR A 233 -5.21 8.36 -16.45
C THR A 233 -4.08 8.86 -15.56
N THR A 234 -4.42 9.61 -14.52
CA THR A 234 -3.47 10.15 -13.55
C THR A 234 -3.93 9.84 -12.13
N PHE A 235 -2.99 9.42 -11.29
CA PHE A 235 -3.11 9.35 -9.84
C PHE A 235 -2.06 10.25 -9.20
N SER A 236 -2.50 11.22 -8.43
CA SER A 236 -1.63 12.12 -7.66
C SER A 236 -1.75 11.79 -6.18
N TYR A 237 -0.61 11.60 -5.53
CA TYR A 237 -0.50 11.37 -4.10
C TYR A 237 0.24 12.55 -3.48
N ASN A 238 -0.37 13.18 -2.50
CA ASN A 238 0.23 14.26 -1.73
C ASN A 238 0.35 13.85 -0.27
N LYS A 239 1.26 14.49 0.46
CA LYS A 239 1.46 14.24 1.90
C LYS A 239 1.69 12.75 2.20
N ILE A 240 2.52 12.10 1.39
CA ILE A 240 2.81 10.67 1.58
C ILE A 240 3.57 10.48 2.89
N VAL A 241 2.96 9.72 3.80
CA VAL A 241 3.56 9.31 5.06
C VAL A 241 3.52 7.79 5.15
N LEU A 242 4.66 7.19 5.48
CA LEU A 242 4.73 5.80 5.89
C LEU A 242 5.45 5.73 7.22
N LYS A 243 4.78 5.21 8.23
CA LYS A 243 5.30 5.07 9.59
C LYS A 243 5.16 3.64 10.08
N ASN A 244 6.12 3.18 10.89
CA ASN A 244 6.16 1.83 11.45
C ASN A 244 6.31 1.91 12.97
N LYS A 245 5.60 1.02 13.66
CA LYS A 245 5.73 0.74 15.08
C LYS A 245 5.93 -0.76 15.25
N ARG A 246 7.02 -1.15 15.93
CA ARG A 246 7.35 -2.55 16.23
C ARG A 246 6.69 -3.03 17.51
#